data_3a375fcff75193553ecabb0a0f874e3a
#
_entry.id   3a375fcff75193553ecabb0a0f874e3a
#
_cell.length_a   1.000
_cell.length_b   1.000
_cell.length_c   1.000
_cell.angle_alpha   90.00
_cell.angle_beta   90.00
_cell.angle_gamma   90.00
#
_symmetry.space_group_name_H-M   'P 1'
#
loop_
_entity.id
_entity.type
_entity.pdbx_description
1 polymer ?
#
loop_
_entity_poly.entity_id
_entity_poly.type
_entity_poly.pdbx_seq_one_letter_code
_entity_poly.pdbx_strand_id
1 'polypeptide(L)'
;MLVNRILSWIVFGIELTQVIQVILILAITYISGKLISKFLFKFFQKTPFPENIENALVKISKYVIYSIGIFIVIAFLGFDLTSLMVGLGAFSIAISFATSTIIQNLVSGLLVQADRAFQIGDRIMIQGIEGKVVKISVRTTVIETREGHWVYIPNSLFMTNLVTRKNHEEAAS
;
A
#
# COMPACT_ATOMS: atom_id res chain seq x y z
N MET A 1 -15.12 52.25 3.00
CA MET A 1 -15.33 52.15 4.47
C MET A 1 -16.29 51.02 4.86
N LEU A 2 -17.39 50.78 4.14
CA LEU A 2 -18.34 49.67 4.44
C LEU A 2 -17.77 48.26 4.20
N VAL A 3 -16.93 48.09 3.19
CA VAL A 3 -16.32 46.79 2.86
C VAL A 3 -15.36 46.28 3.96
N ASN A 4 -14.57 47.20 4.56
CA ASN A 4 -13.70 46.83 5.69
C ASN A 4 -14.48 46.52 6.97
N ARG A 5 -15.69 47.05 7.11
CA ARG A 5 -16.54 46.79 8.26
C ARG A 5 -17.30 45.44 8.14
N ILE A 6 -17.55 44.99 6.93
CA ILE A 6 -18.13 43.66 6.66
C ILE A 6 -17.06 42.56 6.79
N LEU A 7 -15.80 42.87 6.50
CA LEU A 7 -14.66 41.97 6.63
C LEU A 7 -14.18 41.74 8.07
N SER A 8 -14.61 42.58 9.02
CA SER A 8 -14.22 42.48 10.43
C SER A 8 -15.31 41.92 11.36
N TRP A 9 -16.15 41.03 10.88
CA TRP A 9 -17.04 40.29 11.74
C TRP A 9 -16.21 39.23 12.49
N ILE A 10 -15.74 39.61 13.67
CA ILE A 10 -15.13 38.73 14.64
C ILE A 10 -16.25 37.89 15.27
N VAL A 11 -16.62 36.83 14.64
CA VAL A 11 -17.40 35.75 15.32
C VAL A 11 -16.35 34.84 15.92
N PHE A 12 -16.17 34.83 17.23
CA PHE A 12 -15.19 34.04 17.98
C PHE A 12 -13.71 34.28 17.66
N GLY A 13 -13.32 35.53 17.27
CA GLY A 13 -11.92 35.83 16.97
C GLY A 13 -11.40 35.28 15.63
N ILE A 14 -12.27 34.76 14.74
CA ILE A 14 -11.93 34.24 13.42
C ILE A 14 -12.25 35.32 12.37
N GLU A 15 -11.26 35.71 11.58
CA GLU A 15 -11.46 36.66 10.47
C GLU A 15 -12.24 36.00 9.32
N LEU A 16 -13.06 36.80 8.61
CA LEU A 16 -13.81 36.29 7.44
C LEU A 16 -12.91 35.65 6.40
N THR A 17 -11.69 36.14 6.24
CA THR A 17 -10.64 35.55 5.39
C THR A 17 -10.27 34.13 5.79
N GLN A 18 -10.16 33.85 7.09
CA GLN A 18 -9.87 32.50 7.61
C GLN A 18 -11.04 31.57 7.36
N VAL A 19 -12.27 32.03 7.50
CA VAL A 19 -13.47 31.20 7.18
C VAL A 19 -13.47 30.80 5.70
N ILE A 20 -13.20 31.75 4.80
CA ILE A 20 -13.12 31.45 3.36
C ILE A 20 -12.00 30.44 3.07
N GLN A 21 -10.83 30.58 3.69
CA GLN A 21 -9.71 29.66 3.51
C GLN A 21 -10.03 28.25 4.02
N VAL A 22 -10.69 28.12 5.18
CA VAL A 22 -11.15 26.83 5.70
C VAL A 22 -12.14 26.17 4.72
N ILE A 23 -13.10 26.93 4.20
CA ILE A 23 -14.06 26.43 3.21
C ILE A 23 -13.32 25.96 1.94
N LEU A 24 -12.32 26.69 1.48
CA LEU A 24 -11.50 26.29 0.33
C LEU A 24 -10.73 24.99 0.61
N ILE A 25 -10.10 24.86 1.78
CA ILE A 25 -9.39 23.62 2.16
C ILE A 25 -10.36 22.44 2.17
N LEU A 26 -11.53 22.58 2.77
CA LEU A 26 -12.55 21.52 2.82
C LEU A 26 -13.08 21.17 1.42
N ALA A 27 -13.31 22.18 0.57
CA ALA A 27 -13.73 21.96 -0.81
C ALA A 27 -12.67 21.20 -1.62
N ILE A 28 -11.39 21.59 -1.52
CA ILE A 28 -10.28 20.90 -2.17
C ILE A 28 -10.17 19.46 -1.65
N THR A 29 -10.25 19.27 -0.34
CA THR A 29 -10.24 17.93 0.28
C THR A 29 -11.36 17.05 -0.22
N TYR A 30 -12.58 17.58 -0.30
CA TYR A 30 -13.75 16.85 -0.82
C TYR A 30 -13.59 16.47 -2.29
N ILE A 31 -13.15 17.42 -3.12
CA ILE A 31 -12.92 17.21 -4.55
C ILE A 31 -11.81 16.16 -4.74
N SER A 32 -10.70 16.28 -4.03
CA SER A 32 -9.59 15.32 -4.07
C SER A 32 -10.04 13.92 -3.66
N GLY A 33 -10.80 13.80 -2.58
CA GLY A 33 -11.37 12.52 -2.15
C GLY A 33 -12.29 11.89 -3.19
N LYS A 34 -13.12 12.70 -3.87
CA LYS A 34 -14.01 12.23 -4.94
C LYS A 34 -13.24 11.81 -6.20
N LEU A 35 -12.22 12.57 -6.59
CA LEU A 35 -11.39 12.26 -7.77
C LEU A 35 -10.59 10.98 -7.56
N ILE A 36 -9.90 10.86 -6.41
CA ILE A 36 -9.10 9.68 -6.09
C ILE A 36 -9.99 8.44 -5.96
N SER A 37 -11.16 8.55 -5.32
CA SER A 37 -12.11 7.45 -5.24
C SER A 37 -12.60 6.98 -6.62
N LYS A 38 -12.91 7.92 -7.51
CA LYS A 38 -13.30 7.57 -8.89
C LYS A 38 -12.17 6.91 -9.67
N PHE A 39 -10.95 7.42 -9.50
CA PHE A 39 -9.77 6.86 -10.16
C PHE A 39 -9.49 5.43 -9.67
N LEU A 40 -9.47 5.22 -8.36
CA LEU A 40 -9.27 3.90 -7.77
C LEU A 40 -10.36 2.91 -8.18
N PHE A 41 -11.62 3.32 -8.12
CA PHE A 41 -12.73 2.47 -8.54
C PHE A 41 -12.59 2.04 -10.01
N LYS A 42 -12.26 2.98 -10.91
CA LYS A 42 -12.04 2.67 -12.33
C LYS A 42 -10.81 1.78 -12.55
N PHE A 43 -9.78 1.94 -11.73
CA PHE A 43 -8.58 1.12 -11.78
C PHE A 43 -8.88 -0.31 -11.35
N PHE A 44 -9.59 -0.50 -10.23
CA PHE A 44 -9.92 -1.82 -9.71
C PHE A 44 -10.88 -2.60 -10.61
N GLN A 45 -11.83 -1.95 -11.29
CA GLN A 45 -12.69 -2.63 -12.27
C GLN A 45 -11.95 -3.39 -13.38
N LYS A 46 -10.66 -3.08 -13.59
CA LYS A 46 -9.80 -3.76 -14.56
C LYS A 46 -8.94 -4.87 -13.93
N THR A 47 -9.05 -5.09 -12.64
CA THR A 47 -8.25 -6.05 -11.89
C THR A 47 -9.15 -7.19 -11.39
N PRO A 48 -8.63 -8.42 -11.23
CA PRO A 48 -9.42 -9.56 -10.76
C PRO A 48 -9.58 -9.55 -9.22
N PHE A 49 -9.76 -8.38 -8.61
CA PHE A 49 -10.01 -8.29 -7.17
C PHE A 49 -11.47 -8.57 -6.84
N PRO A 50 -11.76 -9.24 -5.70
CA PRO A 50 -13.11 -9.35 -5.19
C PRO A 50 -13.71 -7.97 -4.90
N GLU A 51 -14.97 -7.77 -5.24
CA GLU A 51 -15.69 -6.49 -5.13
C GLU A 51 -15.65 -5.90 -3.70
N ASN A 52 -15.72 -6.74 -2.69
CA ASN A 52 -15.63 -6.33 -1.27
C ASN A 52 -14.28 -5.68 -0.94
N ILE A 53 -13.18 -6.19 -1.53
CA ILE A 53 -11.83 -5.63 -1.31
C ILE A 53 -11.69 -4.29 -2.02
N GLU A 54 -12.17 -4.19 -3.26
CA GLU A 54 -12.19 -2.94 -4.03
C GLU A 54 -12.92 -1.84 -3.27
N ASN A 55 -14.15 -2.13 -2.83
CA ASN A 55 -14.97 -1.19 -2.07
C ASN A 55 -14.32 -0.78 -0.75
N ALA A 56 -13.67 -1.72 -0.04
CA ALA A 56 -12.96 -1.44 1.21
C ALA A 56 -11.77 -0.48 0.96
N LEU A 57 -10.96 -0.74 -0.06
CA LEU A 57 -9.79 0.08 -0.40
C LEU A 57 -10.20 1.50 -0.81
N VAL A 58 -11.23 1.63 -1.64
CA VAL A 58 -11.80 2.94 -2.03
C VAL A 58 -12.33 3.70 -0.81
N LYS A 59 -13.00 3.00 0.12
CA LYS A 59 -13.53 3.60 1.35
C LYS A 59 -12.41 4.07 2.30
N ILE A 60 -11.39 3.23 2.50
CA ILE A 60 -10.24 3.55 3.34
C ILE A 60 -9.48 4.77 2.77
N SER A 61 -9.19 4.79 1.47
CA SER A 61 -8.50 5.93 0.84
C SER A 61 -9.26 7.24 1.03
N LYS A 62 -10.57 7.19 0.95
CA LYS A 62 -11.44 8.35 1.18
C LYS A 62 -11.36 8.87 2.62
N TYR A 63 -11.39 7.97 3.61
CA TYR A 63 -11.24 8.34 5.01
C TYR A 63 -9.86 8.94 5.30
N VAL A 64 -8.79 8.38 4.74
CA VAL A 64 -7.44 8.92 4.88
C VAL A 64 -7.36 10.35 4.35
N ILE A 65 -7.89 10.61 3.14
CA ILE A 65 -7.89 11.96 2.54
C ILE A 65 -8.66 12.95 3.40
N TYR A 66 -9.84 12.57 3.88
CA TYR A 66 -10.66 13.45 4.70
C TYR A 66 -10.01 13.71 6.07
N SER A 67 -9.37 12.70 6.68
CA SER A 67 -8.60 12.89 7.92
C SER A 67 -7.44 13.88 7.71
N ILE A 68 -6.70 13.77 6.62
CA ILE A 68 -5.63 14.73 6.27
C ILE A 68 -6.20 16.14 6.11
N GLY A 69 -7.33 16.31 5.41
CA GLY A 69 -7.97 17.59 5.24
C GLY A 69 -8.42 18.21 6.57
N ILE A 70 -8.97 17.42 7.49
CA ILE A 70 -9.33 17.86 8.83
C ILE A 70 -8.08 18.31 9.60
N PHE A 71 -6.98 17.55 9.55
CA PHE A 71 -5.72 17.94 10.21
C PHE A 71 -5.17 19.24 9.66
N ILE A 72 -5.24 19.46 8.36
CA ILE A 72 -4.82 20.72 7.73
C ILE A 72 -5.66 21.91 8.26
N VAL A 73 -6.99 21.73 8.38
CA VAL A 73 -7.87 22.76 8.93
C VAL A 73 -7.53 23.06 10.39
N ILE A 74 -7.33 22.03 11.22
CA ILE A 74 -6.98 22.21 12.64
C ILE A 74 -5.64 22.96 12.79
N ALA A 75 -4.63 22.56 12.01
CA ALA A 75 -3.32 23.24 11.97
C ALA A 75 -3.46 24.69 11.49
N PHE A 76 -4.28 24.92 10.46
CA PHE A 76 -4.53 26.25 9.92
C PHE A 76 -5.20 27.19 10.94
N LEU A 77 -6.04 26.66 11.81
CA LEU A 77 -6.68 27.41 12.90
C LEU A 77 -5.72 27.70 14.07
N GLY A 78 -4.44 27.29 13.97
CA GLY A 78 -3.41 27.57 14.97
C GLY A 78 -3.35 26.60 16.12
N PHE A 79 -4.05 25.47 16.07
CA PHE A 79 -3.91 24.42 17.08
C PHE A 79 -2.56 23.73 16.96
N ASP A 80 -1.90 23.49 18.08
CA ASP A 80 -0.65 22.76 18.12
C ASP A 80 -0.93 21.25 17.94
N LEU A 81 -0.47 20.74 16.79
CA LEU A 81 -0.60 19.32 16.44
C LEU A 81 0.67 18.50 16.78
N THR A 82 1.65 19.09 17.45
CA THR A 82 2.95 18.45 17.72
C THR A 82 2.79 17.10 18.41
N SER A 83 2.01 17.03 19.48
CA SER A 83 1.77 15.76 20.20
C SER A 83 1.10 14.70 19.33
N LEU A 84 0.17 15.13 18.48
CA LEU A 84 -0.52 14.23 17.54
C LEU A 84 0.45 13.72 16.47
N MET A 85 1.31 14.59 15.92
CA MET A 85 2.33 14.21 14.93
C MET A 85 3.34 13.23 15.50
N VAL A 86 3.75 13.42 16.77
CA VAL A 86 4.61 12.45 17.45
C VAL A 86 3.93 11.09 17.59
N GLY A 87 2.65 11.08 18.00
CA GLY A 87 1.87 9.84 18.09
C GLY A 87 1.69 9.13 16.73
N LEU A 88 1.39 9.89 15.69
CA LEU A 88 1.30 9.36 14.31
C LEU A 88 2.65 8.84 13.81
N GLY A 89 3.76 9.48 14.18
CA GLY A 89 5.11 9.01 13.88
C GLY A 89 5.39 7.64 14.52
N ALA A 90 5.11 7.48 15.81
CA ALA A 90 5.25 6.22 16.51
C ALA A 90 4.35 5.12 15.90
N PHE A 91 3.09 5.45 15.59
CA PHE A 91 2.16 4.55 14.92
C PHE A 91 2.67 4.13 13.53
N SER A 92 3.25 5.06 12.76
CA SER A 92 3.81 4.78 11.44
C SER A 92 4.97 3.78 11.52
N ILE A 93 5.83 3.88 12.54
CA ILE A 93 6.91 2.91 12.79
C ILE A 93 6.32 1.52 13.07
N ALA A 94 5.31 1.42 13.93
CA ALA A 94 4.65 0.15 14.24
C ALA A 94 4.03 -0.50 12.98
N ILE A 95 3.33 0.28 12.16
CA ILE A 95 2.77 -0.20 10.87
C ILE A 95 3.88 -0.62 9.90
N SER A 96 4.99 0.10 9.85
CA SER A 96 6.13 -0.24 8.99
C SER A 96 6.71 -1.60 9.36
N PHE A 97 6.90 -1.89 10.65
CA PHE A 97 7.34 -3.22 11.08
C PHE A 97 6.31 -4.29 10.79
N ALA A 98 5.02 -4.03 11.04
CA ALA A 98 3.94 -4.98 10.78
C ALA A 98 3.82 -5.36 9.29
N THR A 99 4.12 -4.43 8.38
CA THR A 99 4.02 -4.63 6.92
C THR A 99 5.34 -5.06 6.26
N SER A 100 6.45 -5.02 6.97
CA SER A 100 7.80 -5.30 6.45
C SER A 100 7.89 -6.62 5.69
N THR A 101 7.38 -7.71 6.26
CA THR A 101 7.39 -9.05 5.63
C THR A 101 6.59 -9.08 4.32
N ILE A 102 5.49 -8.34 4.25
CA ILE A 102 4.68 -8.26 3.03
C ILE A 102 5.50 -7.59 1.93
N ILE A 103 6.10 -6.44 2.24
CA ILE A 103 6.95 -5.68 1.30
C ILE A 103 8.15 -6.51 0.86
N GLN A 104 8.83 -7.19 1.79
CA GLN A 104 9.95 -8.08 1.46
C GLN A 104 9.54 -9.15 0.44
N ASN A 105 8.40 -9.80 0.62
CA ASN A 105 7.92 -10.81 -0.31
C ASN A 105 7.57 -10.23 -1.69
N LEU A 106 6.98 -9.03 -1.75
CA LEU A 106 6.66 -8.35 -3.00
C LEU A 106 7.95 -8.00 -3.77
N VAL A 107 8.91 -7.37 -3.10
CA VAL A 107 10.20 -6.98 -3.70
C VAL A 107 10.98 -8.21 -4.14
N SER A 108 11.05 -9.25 -3.30
CA SER A 108 11.73 -10.51 -3.65
C SER A 108 11.10 -11.19 -4.86
N GLY A 109 9.76 -11.21 -4.95
CA GLY A 109 9.08 -11.77 -6.10
C GLY A 109 9.38 -11.03 -7.40
N LEU A 110 9.54 -9.70 -7.33
CA LEU A 110 9.95 -8.88 -8.47
C LEU A 110 11.41 -9.19 -8.87
N LEU A 111 12.32 -9.27 -7.89
CA LEU A 111 13.73 -9.55 -8.13
C LEU A 111 13.94 -10.95 -8.71
N VAL A 112 13.29 -11.98 -8.17
CA VAL A 112 13.35 -13.35 -8.72
C VAL A 112 12.98 -13.37 -10.20
N GLN A 113 11.96 -12.61 -10.59
CA GLN A 113 11.52 -12.53 -11.99
C GLN A 113 12.46 -11.66 -12.84
N ALA A 114 12.99 -10.56 -12.32
CA ALA A 114 13.89 -9.65 -13.02
C ALA A 114 15.25 -10.32 -13.30
N ASP A 115 15.83 -10.96 -12.29
CA ASP A 115 17.15 -11.60 -12.36
C ASP A 115 17.09 -12.98 -13.03
N ARG A 116 15.87 -13.52 -13.24
CA ARG A 116 15.65 -14.87 -13.78
C ARG A 116 16.45 -15.93 -13.03
N ALA A 117 16.55 -15.81 -11.71
CA ALA A 117 17.28 -16.77 -10.88
C ALA A 117 16.78 -18.21 -11.10
N PHE A 118 15.49 -18.37 -11.32
CA PHE A 118 14.83 -19.57 -11.82
C PHE A 118 13.55 -19.16 -12.59
N GLN A 119 13.02 -20.08 -13.37
CA GLN A 119 11.83 -19.85 -14.20
C GLN A 119 10.76 -20.94 -13.96
N ILE A 120 9.54 -20.66 -14.42
CA ILE A 120 8.47 -21.68 -14.43
C ILE A 120 8.96 -22.88 -15.27
N GLY A 121 8.87 -24.08 -14.69
CA GLY A 121 9.37 -25.31 -15.29
C GLY A 121 10.69 -25.80 -14.74
N ASP A 122 11.51 -24.92 -14.13
CA ASP A 122 12.77 -25.32 -13.51
C ASP A 122 12.55 -26.20 -12.28
N ARG A 123 13.49 -27.11 -12.01
CA ARG A 123 13.58 -27.83 -10.73
C ARG A 123 14.49 -27.06 -9.80
N ILE A 124 13.97 -26.72 -8.63
CA ILE A 124 14.71 -26.01 -7.58
C ILE A 124 14.63 -26.77 -6.26
N MET A 125 15.65 -26.58 -5.45
CA MET A 125 15.67 -27.03 -4.06
C MET A 125 15.95 -25.84 -3.15
N ILE A 126 15.10 -25.67 -2.15
CA ILE A 126 15.22 -24.63 -1.11
C ILE A 126 14.85 -25.25 0.24
N GLN A 127 15.68 -25.03 1.25
CA GLN A 127 15.47 -25.57 2.60
C GLN A 127 15.21 -27.09 2.63
N GLY A 128 15.82 -27.85 1.71
CA GLY A 128 15.65 -29.29 1.61
C GLY A 128 14.38 -29.75 0.88
N ILE A 129 13.52 -28.83 0.44
CA ILE A 129 12.33 -29.12 -0.34
C ILE A 129 12.66 -28.99 -1.82
N GLU A 130 12.57 -30.08 -2.56
CA GLU A 130 12.78 -30.13 -4.01
C GLU A 130 11.44 -30.15 -4.74
N GLY A 131 11.32 -29.35 -5.81
CA GLY A 131 10.13 -29.36 -6.65
C GLY A 131 10.32 -28.62 -7.97
N LYS A 132 9.37 -28.81 -8.88
CA LYS A 132 9.26 -28.08 -10.15
C LYS A 132 8.49 -26.79 -9.93
N VAL A 133 9.02 -25.67 -10.39
CA VAL A 133 8.35 -24.35 -10.31
C VAL A 133 7.13 -24.36 -11.23
N VAL A 134 5.95 -24.26 -10.65
CA VAL A 134 4.66 -24.24 -11.36
C VAL A 134 4.20 -22.80 -11.60
N LYS A 135 4.40 -21.92 -10.60
CA LYS A 135 3.92 -20.54 -10.67
C LYS A 135 4.79 -19.63 -9.82
N ILE A 136 5.10 -18.46 -10.36
CA ILE A 136 5.73 -17.36 -9.63
C ILE A 136 4.68 -16.24 -9.51
N SER A 137 4.19 -16.02 -8.29
CA SER A 137 3.22 -14.97 -7.97
C SER A 137 3.93 -13.80 -7.28
N VAL A 138 3.22 -12.71 -7.08
CA VAL A 138 3.78 -11.48 -6.50
C VAL A 138 4.38 -11.71 -5.10
N ARG A 139 3.76 -12.56 -4.27
CA ARG A 139 4.18 -12.81 -2.89
C ARG A 139 4.78 -14.19 -2.67
N THR A 140 4.38 -15.19 -3.46
CA THR A 140 4.76 -16.59 -3.27
C THR A 140 5.11 -17.24 -4.60
N THR A 141 6.07 -18.14 -4.56
CA THR A 141 6.36 -19.09 -5.64
C THR A 141 5.77 -20.45 -5.27
N VAL A 142 5.13 -21.11 -6.21
CA VAL A 142 4.54 -22.44 -6.03
C VAL A 142 5.41 -23.46 -6.73
N ILE A 143 5.84 -24.47 -6.01
CA ILE A 143 6.55 -25.63 -6.54
C ILE A 143 5.72 -26.89 -6.36
N GLU A 144 5.85 -27.84 -7.28
CA GLU A 144 5.26 -29.17 -7.21
C GLU A 144 6.35 -30.18 -6.87
N THR A 145 6.19 -30.89 -5.75
CA THR A 145 7.12 -31.94 -5.33
C THR A 145 6.98 -33.21 -6.19
N ARG A 146 7.88 -34.18 -6.02
CA ARG A 146 7.80 -35.47 -6.73
C ARG A 146 6.56 -36.27 -6.37
N GLU A 147 6.01 -36.07 -5.16
CA GLU A 147 4.79 -36.73 -4.68
C GLU A 147 3.52 -36.01 -5.18
N GLY A 148 3.64 -34.95 -6.01
CA GLY A 148 2.51 -34.21 -6.53
C GLY A 148 1.94 -33.16 -5.56
N HIS A 149 2.62 -32.86 -4.46
CA HIS A 149 2.19 -31.83 -3.51
C HIS A 149 2.60 -30.43 -3.98
N TRP A 150 1.71 -29.46 -3.81
CA TRP A 150 1.99 -28.06 -4.08
C TRP A 150 2.48 -27.36 -2.82
N VAL A 151 3.69 -26.86 -2.87
CA VAL A 151 4.32 -26.12 -1.77
C VAL A 151 4.36 -24.63 -2.12
N TYR A 152 3.78 -23.80 -1.26
CA TYR A 152 3.74 -22.35 -1.40
C TYR A 152 4.89 -21.74 -0.61
N ILE A 153 5.88 -21.20 -1.31
CA ILE A 153 7.11 -20.66 -0.72
C ILE A 153 7.04 -19.14 -0.77
N PRO A 154 7.12 -18.43 0.37
CA PRO A 154 7.25 -16.98 0.39
C PRO A 154 8.47 -16.52 -0.41
N ASN A 155 8.32 -15.52 -1.28
CA ASN A 155 9.40 -15.10 -2.18
C ASN A 155 10.63 -14.56 -1.42
N SER A 156 10.44 -13.99 -0.23
CA SER A 156 11.55 -13.50 0.60
C SER A 156 12.55 -14.61 0.98
N LEU A 157 12.12 -15.87 1.04
CA LEU A 157 13.00 -16.99 1.34
C LEU A 157 14.03 -17.23 0.24
N PHE A 158 13.74 -16.88 -1.00
CA PHE A 158 14.69 -17.00 -2.12
C PHE A 158 15.82 -15.97 -2.05
N MET A 159 15.64 -14.88 -1.27
CA MET A 159 16.69 -13.87 -1.05
C MET A 159 17.56 -14.18 0.16
N THR A 160 17.05 -14.94 1.11
CA THR A 160 17.70 -15.21 2.40
C THR A 160 18.28 -16.62 2.51
N ASN A 161 17.95 -17.51 1.59
CA ASN A 161 18.41 -18.89 1.61
C ASN A 161 19.11 -19.28 0.31
N LEU A 162 19.92 -20.33 0.39
CA LEU A 162 20.54 -20.93 -0.79
C LEU A 162 19.46 -21.63 -1.63
N VAL A 163 19.45 -21.32 -2.91
CA VAL A 163 18.59 -21.98 -3.90
C VAL A 163 19.47 -22.75 -4.86
N THR A 164 19.26 -24.05 -4.94
CA THR A 164 19.92 -24.89 -5.93
C THR A 164 18.97 -25.07 -7.12
N ARG A 165 19.40 -24.68 -8.30
CA ARG A 165 18.72 -24.96 -9.56
C ARG A 165 19.35 -26.20 -10.20
N LYS A 166 18.58 -27.24 -10.45
CA LYS A 166 19.05 -28.43 -11.20
C LYS A 166 18.93 -28.17 -12.70
N ASN A 167 20.00 -28.44 -13.43
CA ASN A 167 19.96 -28.40 -14.89
C ASN A 167 19.05 -29.49 -15.46
N HIS A 168 18.45 -29.22 -16.61
CA HIS A 168 17.51 -30.13 -17.29
C HIS A 168 18.11 -31.52 -17.61
N GLU A 169 19.43 -31.69 -17.65
CA GLU A 169 20.10 -32.95 -18.01
C GLU A 169 20.09 -33.99 -16.86
N GLU A 170 20.04 -33.57 -15.59
CA GLU A 170 19.98 -34.49 -14.44
C GLU A 170 18.56 -34.93 -14.06
N ALA A 171 17.55 -34.40 -14.69
CA ALA A 171 16.16 -34.71 -14.38
C ALA A 171 15.62 -35.98 -15.14
N ALA A 172 16.42 -36.54 -16.04
CA ALA A 172 16.04 -37.67 -16.90
C ALA A 172 16.74 -39.00 -16.58
N SER A 173 17.59 -39.03 -15.52
CA SER A 173 18.26 -40.25 -15.05
C SER A 173 17.59 -40.82 -13.77
#